data_8eb18b7736e005772184e9de0aa5530b
#
_entry.id   8eb18b7736e005772184e9de0aa5530b
#
_cell.length_a   1.000
_cell.length_b   1.000
_cell.length_c   1.000
_cell.angle_alpha   90.00
_cell.angle_beta   90.00
_cell.angle_gamma   90.00
#
_symmetry.space_group_name_H-M   'P 1'
#
loop_
_entity.id
_entity.type
_entity.pdbx_description
1 polymer ?
#
loop_
_entity_poly.entity_id
_entity_poly.type
_entity_poly.pdbx_seq_one_letter_code
_entity_poly.pdbx_strand_id
1 'polypeptide(L)'
;VLLCAPVARAADQSTNTTSEIADLRARLKAQRDLIDAQKRQLEAQDAQLREQERRLDDLATRAGGAKPPAPVAAPASAPALAKPDAGSVSPQSQQAALSSPSRPTVGSRFDDIKITMGGSLRTTVNTTTARMQPDATPFFVFPKVNGVSEGTTKIDARLSSLFFSIDGAQLGDFKLGGSIYAYLFNGDLLSGLYGFYPGFAYVDATSERWRFAAGLQMDVFSPTMPTMVDRMSALAGSGNAGNSFKPQIRAEHTVPMGRDRIILQGALSDAIASNFKPPTNTTVSNSPSDLLIVTENTGVPNIEARVAWVRGRPGEEGSWVPWPEYTLGLSGVSGKVRNFTVNSQFTASSVYNTRVNGVSLEASARIGRQFGIQGELYTGQALGQYLATIFQTTNGYQQAIPGRGGWGEMAWYWTPTLHSHVGMGVDTVNAAYISPTGFVSNRTAFLNLFWDPSPKTTLAIEGTWRKTAYGGLGENSGYSLMLSSEL
;
A
#
# COMPACT_ATOMS: atom_id res chain seq x y z
N VAL A 1 -51.89 -4.28 -55.17
CA VAL A 1 -50.64 -4.88 -54.77
C VAL A 1 -50.09 -4.07 -53.59
N LEU A 2 -50.61 -4.28 -52.36
CA LEU A 2 -50.05 -3.71 -51.14
C LEU A 2 -50.86 -4.20 -49.94
N LEU A 3 -50.55 -5.41 -49.42
CA LEU A 3 -51.04 -5.90 -48.10
C LEU A 3 -50.46 -7.27 -47.75
N CYS A 4 -49.10 -7.37 -47.58
CA CYS A 4 -48.47 -8.58 -47.01
C CYS A 4 -47.12 -8.29 -46.33
N ALA A 5 -46.92 -7.18 -45.63
CA ALA A 5 -45.63 -6.88 -44.98
C ALA A 5 -45.60 -6.73 -43.44
N PRO A 6 -46.71 -6.84 -42.65
CA PRO A 6 -46.54 -6.72 -41.18
C PRO A 6 -46.45 -8.04 -40.43
N VAL A 7 -46.79 -9.19 -41.01
CA VAL A 7 -46.87 -10.48 -40.25
C VAL A 7 -45.51 -11.14 -40.03
N ALA A 8 -44.57 -10.98 -40.96
CA ALA A 8 -43.22 -11.58 -40.82
C ALA A 8 -42.36 -10.93 -39.70
N ARG A 9 -42.57 -9.62 -39.45
CA ARG A 9 -41.78 -8.90 -38.43
C ARG A 9 -42.20 -9.19 -36.97
N ALA A 10 -43.47 -9.58 -36.79
CA ALA A 10 -44.00 -9.97 -35.47
C ALA A 10 -43.59 -11.38 -35.06
N ALA A 11 -43.44 -12.26 -36.01
CA ALA A 11 -42.98 -13.65 -35.75
C ALA A 11 -41.49 -13.70 -35.38
N ASP A 12 -40.67 -12.85 -35.98
CA ASP A 12 -39.20 -12.78 -35.72
C ASP A 12 -38.90 -12.19 -34.34
N GLN A 13 -39.68 -11.20 -33.87
CA GLN A 13 -39.57 -10.64 -32.53
C GLN A 13 -40.00 -11.61 -31.42
N SER A 14 -41.00 -12.47 -31.68
CA SER A 14 -41.46 -13.43 -30.66
C SER A 14 -40.50 -14.61 -30.48
N THR A 15 -39.79 -15.04 -31.51
CA THR A 15 -38.76 -16.08 -31.44
C THR A 15 -37.51 -15.57 -30.72
N ASN A 16 -37.13 -14.31 -30.87
CA ASN A 16 -35.99 -13.66 -30.20
C ASN A 16 -36.25 -13.54 -28.68
N THR A 17 -37.42 -13.08 -28.29
CA THR A 17 -37.82 -12.94 -26.87
C THR A 17 -37.90 -14.32 -26.15
N THR A 18 -38.32 -15.36 -26.84
CA THR A 18 -38.40 -16.73 -26.26
C THR A 18 -36.99 -17.30 -26.02
N SER A 19 -36.04 -17.01 -26.93
CA SER A 19 -34.64 -17.41 -26.79
C SER A 19 -33.94 -16.66 -25.65
N GLU A 20 -34.18 -15.37 -25.51
CA GLU A 20 -33.64 -14.53 -24.41
C GLU A 20 -34.16 -15.00 -23.05
N ILE A 21 -35.44 -15.32 -22.94
CA ILE A 21 -36.03 -15.86 -21.70
C ILE A 21 -35.43 -17.24 -21.35
N ALA A 22 -35.15 -18.06 -22.32
CA ALA A 22 -34.49 -19.35 -22.08
C ALA A 22 -33.07 -19.20 -21.60
N ASP A 23 -32.29 -18.25 -22.19
CA ASP A 23 -30.95 -17.94 -21.77
C ASP A 23 -30.90 -17.35 -20.34
N LEU A 24 -31.78 -16.42 -20.02
CA LEU A 24 -31.92 -15.85 -18.68
C LEU A 24 -32.27 -16.91 -17.62
N ARG A 25 -33.15 -17.87 -17.96
CA ARG A 25 -33.47 -18.98 -17.06
C ARG A 25 -32.28 -19.92 -16.85
N ALA A 26 -31.48 -20.17 -17.87
CA ALA A 26 -30.28 -20.98 -17.77
C ALA A 26 -29.23 -20.29 -16.88
N ARG A 27 -29.03 -18.99 -17.04
CA ARG A 27 -28.11 -18.20 -16.18
C ARG A 27 -28.58 -18.15 -14.73
N LEU A 28 -29.88 -17.96 -14.49
CA LEU A 28 -30.44 -17.97 -13.14
C LEU A 28 -30.28 -19.34 -12.46
N LYS A 29 -30.43 -20.44 -13.23
CA LYS A 29 -30.17 -21.79 -12.71
C LYS A 29 -28.71 -21.97 -12.35
N ALA A 30 -27.78 -21.59 -13.22
CA ALA A 30 -26.33 -21.65 -12.95
C ALA A 30 -25.92 -20.83 -11.72
N GLN A 31 -26.50 -19.67 -11.52
CA GLN A 31 -26.25 -18.86 -10.32
C GLN A 31 -26.76 -19.54 -9.03
N ARG A 32 -27.95 -20.18 -9.08
CA ARG A 32 -28.46 -20.93 -7.94
C ARG A 32 -27.57 -22.11 -7.60
N ASP A 33 -27.15 -22.88 -8.60
CA ASP A 33 -26.27 -24.03 -8.42
C ASP A 33 -24.92 -23.60 -7.80
N LEU A 34 -24.39 -22.44 -8.18
CA LEU A 34 -23.17 -21.83 -7.59
C LEU A 34 -23.37 -21.44 -6.13
N ILE A 35 -24.49 -20.78 -5.81
CA ILE A 35 -24.84 -20.39 -4.43
C ILE A 35 -24.95 -21.63 -3.54
N ASP A 36 -25.59 -22.69 -4.02
CA ASP A 36 -25.73 -23.95 -3.29
C ASP A 36 -24.37 -24.64 -3.07
N ALA A 37 -23.45 -24.54 -4.04
CA ALA A 37 -22.08 -25.03 -3.90
C ALA A 37 -21.30 -24.25 -2.85
N GLN A 38 -21.39 -22.92 -2.86
CA GLN A 38 -20.75 -22.06 -1.86
C GLN A 38 -21.30 -22.32 -0.45
N LYS A 39 -22.60 -22.51 -0.32
CA LYS A 39 -23.24 -22.84 0.97
C LYS A 39 -22.70 -24.14 1.55
N ARG A 40 -22.59 -25.19 0.74
CA ARG A 40 -21.98 -26.46 1.16
C ARG A 40 -20.52 -26.30 1.58
N GLN A 41 -19.75 -25.45 0.90
CA GLN A 41 -18.37 -25.17 1.27
C GLN A 41 -18.27 -24.45 2.62
N LEU A 42 -19.15 -23.48 2.90
CA LEU A 42 -19.23 -22.79 4.19
C LEU A 42 -19.59 -23.75 5.32
N GLU A 43 -20.57 -24.64 5.10
CA GLU A 43 -20.97 -25.65 6.08
C GLU A 43 -19.80 -26.62 6.41
N ALA A 44 -18.98 -26.97 5.42
CA ALA A 44 -17.79 -27.78 5.62
C ALA A 44 -16.71 -27.04 6.42
N GLN A 45 -16.49 -25.74 6.17
CA GLN A 45 -15.57 -24.90 6.94
C GLN A 45 -16.03 -24.72 8.39
N ASP A 46 -17.31 -24.53 8.61
CA ASP A 46 -17.92 -24.41 9.95
C ASP A 46 -17.74 -25.70 10.76
N ALA A 47 -17.88 -26.84 10.11
CA ALA A 47 -17.62 -28.14 10.74
C ALA A 47 -16.14 -28.31 11.13
N GLN A 48 -15.20 -27.84 10.29
CA GLN A 48 -13.77 -27.85 10.61
C GLN A 48 -13.44 -26.92 11.78
N LEU A 49 -14.03 -25.73 11.83
CA LEU A 49 -13.83 -24.78 12.94
C LEU A 49 -14.31 -25.37 14.25
N ARG A 50 -15.50 -25.97 14.30
CA ARG A 50 -16.02 -26.63 15.51
C ARG A 50 -15.14 -27.79 15.99
N GLU A 51 -14.52 -28.51 15.07
CA GLU A 51 -13.56 -29.57 15.44
C GLU A 51 -12.28 -28.99 16.00
N GLN A 52 -11.77 -27.87 15.45
CA GLN A 52 -10.60 -27.19 16.00
C GLN A 52 -10.88 -26.60 17.39
N GLU A 53 -12.07 -26.01 17.61
CA GLU A 53 -12.50 -25.53 18.93
C GLU A 53 -12.52 -26.66 19.97
N ARG A 54 -13.09 -27.81 19.63
CA ARG A 54 -13.07 -28.98 20.52
C ARG A 54 -11.65 -29.44 20.85
N ARG A 55 -10.73 -29.43 19.89
CA ARG A 55 -9.32 -29.78 20.15
C ARG A 55 -8.62 -28.75 21.03
N LEU A 56 -8.94 -27.46 20.88
CA LEU A 56 -8.43 -26.41 21.77
C LEU A 56 -8.97 -26.57 23.19
N ASP A 57 -10.25 -26.86 23.38
CA ASP A 57 -10.85 -27.11 24.68
C ASP A 57 -10.26 -28.35 25.36
N ASP A 58 -9.98 -29.41 24.59
CA ASP A 58 -9.32 -30.63 25.07
C ASP A 58 -7.89 -30.36 25.53
N LEU A 59 -7.14 -29.54 24.76
CA LEU A 59 -5.79 -29.09 25.12
C LEU A 59 -5.80 -28.17 26.32
N ALA A 60 -6.74 -27.24 26.42
CA ALA A 60 -6.92 -26.35 27.58
C ALA A 60 -7.25 -27.16 28.84
N THR A 61 -8.10 -28.17 28.72
CA THR A 61 -8.46 -29.06 29.83
C THR A 61 -7.27 -29.89 30.29
N ARG A 62 -6.42 -30.37 29.37
CA ARG A 62 -5.18 -31.08 29.68
C ARG A 62 -4.08 -30.16 30.26
N ALA A 63 -4.05 -28.86 29.85
CA ALA A 63 -3.10 -27.87 30.37
C ALA A 63 -3.55 -27.24 31.71
N GLY A 64 -4.85 -27.32 32.05
CA GLY A 64 -5.45 -26.67 33.22
C GLY A 64 -5.14 -27.27 34.61
N GLY A 65 -4.10 -28.08 34.71
CA GLY A 65 -3.62 -28.60 36.00
C GLY A 65 -2.68 -27.69 36.78
N ALA A 66 -2.29 -26.52 36.28
CA ALA A 66 -1.36 -25.59 36.91
C ALA A 66 -2.07 -24.31 37.39
N LYS A 67 -2.19 -24.16 38.70
CA LYS A 67 -2.74 -22.98 39.39
C LYS A 67 -1.89 -21.74 39.09
N PRO A 68 -2.47 -20.58 38.72
CA PRO A 68 -1.71 -19.35 38.48
C PRO A 68 -1.03 -18.84 39.76
N PRO A 69 0.23 -18.35 39.70
CA PRO A 69 0.85 -17.71 40.84
C PRO A 69 0.22 -16.34 41.15
N ALA A 70 0.21 -16.01 42.45
CA ALA A 70 -0.36 -14.77 42.98
C ALA A 70 0.40 -13.52 42.50
N PRO A 71 -0.28 -12.34 42.44
CA PRO A 71 0.34 -11.11 41.95
C PRO A 71 1.41 -10.59 42.90
N VAL A 72 2.59 -10.37 42.39
CA VAL A 72 3.71 -9.72 43.09
C VAL A 72 3.57 -8.22 43.00
N ALA A 73 3.71 -7.53 44.13
CA ALA A 73 3.62 -6.09 44.30
C ALA A 73 4.66 -5.34 43.44
N ALA A 74 4.24 -4.18 42.90
CA ALA A 74 5.06 -3.31 42.10
C ALA A 74 6.24 -2.69 42.86
N PRO A 75 7.45 -2.66 42.30
CA PRO A 75 8.55 -1.87 42.84
C PRO A 75 8.56 -0.44 42.27
N ALA A 76 9.02 0.48 43.10
CA ALA A 76 9.09 1.92 42.93
C ALA A 76 10.01 2.37 41.77
N SER A 77 9.64 3.52 41.23
CA SER A 77 10.39 4.51 40.41
C SER A 77 11.81 4.17 39.94
N ALA A 78 12.00 3.99 38.65
CA ALA A 78 13.29 3.93 37.98
C ALA A 78 13.71 5.34 37.46
N PRO A 79 15.01 5.63 37.40
CA PRO A 79 15.55 6.95 37.02
C PRO A 79 15.46 7.22 35.52
N ALA A 80 15.49 8.52 35.18
CA ALA A 80 15.43 9.05 33.83
C ALA A 80 16.46 8.42 32.89
N LEU A 81 15.98 7.85 31.78
CA LEU A 81 16.80 7.27 30.74
C LEU A 81 17.40 8.33 29.82
N ALA A 82 18.70 8.24 29.64
CA ALA A 82 19.48 9.00 28.68
C ALA A 82 18.94 8.86 27.27
N LYS A 83 19.03 9.95 26.47
CA LYS A 83 18.73 9.98 25.04
C LYS A 83 19.54 8.91 24.31
N PRO A 84 18.93 8.09 23.44
CA PRO A 84 19.69 7.16 22.63
C PRO A 84 20.51 7.91 21.59
N ASP A 85 21.79 7.61 21.50
CA ASP A 85 22.68 8.07 20.45
C ASP A 85 22.17 7.69 19.07
N ALA A 86 22.12 8.69 18.20
CA ALA A 86 21.64 8.57 16.82
C ALA A 86 22.71 7.96 15.91
N GLY A 87 22.81 6.63 15.97
CA GLY A 87 23.58 5.83 15.00
C GLY A 87 22.67 5.29 13.89
N SER A 88 23.08 5.49 12.65
CA SER A 88 22.50 5.00 11.40
C SER A 88 21.05 5.41 11.11
N VAL A 89 20.90 6.38 10.21
CA VAL A 89 19.62 6.75 9.61
C VAL A 89 19.34 5.78 8.47
N SER A 90 18.68 4.68 8.78
CA SER A 90 18.07 3.78 7.81
C SER A 90 16.82 4.46 7.19
N PRO A 91 16.31 4.02 6.03
CA PRO A 91 15.01 4.43 5.51
C PRO A 91 13.85 4.31 6.50
N GLN A 92 14.02 3.56 7.57
CA GLN A 92 13.16 3.56 8.75
C GLN A 92 12.99 4.95 9.39
N SER A 93 13.95 5.87 9.23
CA SER A 93 13.78 7.22 9.74
C SER A 93 12.78 8.06 8.92
N GLN A 94 12.59 7.76 7.64
CA GLN A 94 11.47 8.31 6.87
C GLN A 94 10.14 7.66 7.27
N GLN A 95 10.15 6.38 7.62
CA GLN A 95 8.99 5.70 8.21
C GLN A 95 8.70 6.16 9.64
N ALA A 96 9.71 6.52 10.43
CA ALA A 96 9.52 7.12 11.75
C ALA A 96 8.89 8.53 11.64
N ALA A 97 9.09 9.24 10.53
CA ALA A 97 8.36 10.48 10.24
C ALA A 97 6.89 10.24 9.83
N LEU A 98 6.57 9.05 9.34
CA LEU A 98 5.19 8.59 9.11
C LEU A 98 4.55 7.98 10.36
N SER A 99 5.34 7.58 11.34
CA SER A 99 4.87 7.16 12.65
C SER A 99 4.75 8.39 13.54
N SER A 100 3.55 8.63 14.02
CA SER A 100 3.21 9.70 14.98
C SER A 100 4.17 9.80 16.15
N PRO A 101 4.26 11.01 16.77
CA PRO A 101 5.23 11.30 17.83
C PRO A 101 5.11 10.32 19.01
N SER A 102 6.23 10.10 19.66
CA SER A 102 6.50 9.23 20.83
C SER A 102 5.29 8.55 21.48
N ARG A 103 5.00 7.33 21.03
CA ARG A 103 3.91 6.48 21.55
C ARG A 103 4.28 5.91 22.93
N PRO A 104 3.30 5.68 23.83
CA PRO A 104 3.57 4.94 25.04
C PRO A 104 3.99 3.51 24.68
N THR A 105 5.16 3.13 25.13
CA THR A 105 5.70 1.79 24.92
C THR A 105 5.76 1.05 26.24
N VAL A 106 5.24 -0.17 26.26
CA VAL A 106 5.47 -1.11 27.36
C VAL A 106 6.69 -1.94 26.97
N GLY A 107 7.75 -1.88 27.78
CA GLY A 107 8.97 -2.65 27.56
C GLY A 107 9.07 -3.76 28.62
N SER A 108 9.43 -4.97 28.19
CA SER A 108 9.92 -6.03 29.08
C SER A 108 11.31 -6.47 28.63
N ARG A 109 12.15 -6.88 29.59
CA ARG A 109 13.46 -7.49 29.31
C ARG A 109 13.39 -8.98 29.63
N PHE A 110 13.88 -9.77 28.68
CA PHE A 110 14.22 -11.18 28.91
C PHE A 110 15.72 -11.30 28.65
N ASP A 111 16.48 -11.29 29.69
CA ASP A 111 17.95 -11.21 29.64
C ASP A 111 18.43 -10.04 28.77
N ASP A 112 19.05 -10.30 27.64
CA ASP A 112 19.54 -9.26 26.70
C ASP A 112 18.54 -8.85 25.63
N ILE A 113 17.30 -9.34 25.68
CA ILE A 113 16.25 -9.03 24.71
C ILE A 113 15.31 -7.97 25.27
N LYS A 114 15.15 -6.85 24.54
CA LYS A 114 14.17 -5.81 24.84
C LYS A 114 13.02 -5.87 23.83
N ILE A 115 11.82 -6.11 24.32
CA ILE A 115 10.60 -6.06 23.50
C ILE A 115 9.90 -4.73 23.76
N THR A 116 9.60 -4.01 22.67
CA THR A 116 8.82 -2.78 22.71
C THR A 116 7.55 -2.98 21.89
N MET A 117 6.41 -2.63 22.46
CA MET A 117 5.12 -2.70 21.75
C MET A 117 4.35 -1.41 21.90
N GLY A 118 3.57 -1.09 20.89
CA GLY A 118 2.74 0.10 20.85
C GLY A 118 1.76 0.05 19.68
N GLY A 119 1.05 1.13 19.48
CA GLY A 119 0.07 1.24 18.41
C GLY A 119 -0.43 2.65 18.24
N SER A 120 -1.33 2.84 17.29
CA SER A 120 -2.09 4.07 17.13
C SER A 120 -3.55 3.75 16.85
N LEU A 121 -4.43 4.55 17.42
CA LEU A 121 -5.84 4.57 17.07
C LEU A 121 -6.08 5.74 16.14
N ARG A 122 -6.53 5.44 14.93
CA ARG A 122 -6.78 6.45 13.92
C ARG A 122 -8.19 6.36 13.39
N THR A 123 -8.87 7.50 13.35
CA THR A 123 -10.19 7.64 12.72
C THR A 123 -10.11 8.69 11.63
N THR A 124 -10.67 8.39 10.48
CA THR A 124 -10.80 9.32 9.36
C THR A 124 -12.26 9.45 8.95
N VAL A 125 -12.63 10.65 8.50
CA VAL A 125 -13.89 10.91 7.79
C VAL A 125 -13.51 11.46 6.42
N ASN A 126 -13.85 10.75 5.37
CA ASN A 126 -13.59 11.18 3.99
C ASN A 126 -14.90 11.42 3.27
N THR A 127 -15.07 12.61 2.71
CA THR A 127 -16.21 13.01 1.86
C THR A 127 -15.73 13.35 0.47
N THR A 128 -16.37 12.78 -0.55
CA THR A 128 -16.01 12.98 -1.96
C THR A 128 -17.14 13.64 -2.72
N THR A 129 -16.83 14.38 -3.78
CA THR A 129 -17.83 14.99 -4.68
C THR A 129 -18.14 14.14 -5.91
N ALA A 130 -17.38 13.07 -6.12
CA ALA A 130 -17.54 12.12 -7.22
C ALA A 130 -17.32 10.70 -6.69
N ARG A 131 -17.80 9.70 -7.39
CA ARG A 131 -17.53 8.29 -7.06
C ARG A 131 -16.05 8.02 -7.23
N MET A 132 -15.39 7.65 -6.13
CA MET A 132 -13.96 7.34 -6.09
C MET A 132 -13.75 5.93 -5.54
N GLN A 133 -12.61 5.33 -5.86
CA GLN A 133 -12.27 3.98 -5.40
C GLN A 133 -10.85 3.94 -4.81
N PRO A 134 -10.69 3.32 -3.62
CA PRO A 134 -11.74 3.05 -2.61
C PRO A 134 -12.33 4.36 -2.05
N ASP A 135 -13.49 4.28 -1.41
CA ASP A 135 -14.18 5.44 -0.86
C ASP A 135 -13.48 6.05 0.37
N ALA A 136 -12.82 5.22 1.17
CA ALA A 136 -12.11 5.65 2.37
C ALA A 136 -10.72 6.26 2.08
N THR A 137 -10.06 5.80 1.03
CA THR A 137 -8.69 6.20 0.64
C THR A 137 -8.59 6.21 -0.89
N PRO A 138 -9.10 7.26 -1.56
CA PRO A 138 -9.27 7.27 -3.01
C PRO A 138 -7.95 7.22 -3.78
N PHE A 139 -7.89 6.32 -4.77
CA PHE A 139 -6.83 6.29 -5.77
C PHE A 139 -7.31 6.85 -7.11
N PHE A 140 -8.56 6.55 -7.50
CA PHE A 140 -9.12 6.87 -8.81
C PHE A 140 -10.50 7.48 -8.71
N VAL A 141 -10.86 8.28 -9.72
CA VAL A 141 -12.22 8.76 -9.95
C VAL A 141 -12.86 7.88 -11.01
N PHE A 142 -13.98 7.25 -10.71
CA PHE A 142 -14.70 6.42 -11.68
C PHE A 142 -15.25 7.23 -12.85
N PRO A 143 -15.44 6.63 -14.02
CA PRO A 143 -16.16 7.25 -15.13
C PRO A 143 -17.58 7.62 -14.71
N LYS A 144 -18.14 8.64 -15.35
CA LYS A 144 -19.55 8.95 -15.17
C LYS A 144 -20.42 7.85 -15.77
N VAL A 145 -21.47 7.47 -15.03
CA VAL A 145 -22.49 6.55 -15.52
C VAL A 145 -23.72 7.38 -15.90
N ASN A 146 -24.12 7.36 -17.16
CA ASN A 146 -25.21 8.20 -17.68
C ASN A 146 -25.05 9.69 -17.36
N GLY A 147 -23.79 10.18 -17.40
CA GLY A 147 -23.47 11.56 -17.07
C GLY A 147 -23.40 11.91 -15.59
N VAL A 148 -23.72 10.96 -14.68
CA VAL A 148 -23.78 11.15 -13.24
C VAL A 148 -22.54 10.55 -12.56
N SER A 149 -22.04 11.26 -11.56
CA SER A 149 -20.98 10.76 -10.65
C SER A 149 -21.29 11.28 -9.26
N GLU A 150 -21.78 10.40 -8.40
CA GLU A 150 -22.21 10.74 -7.04
C GLU A 150 -21.04 10.61 -6.06
N GLY A 151 -20.97 11.55 -5.12
CA GLY A 151 -20.00 11.51 -4.03
C GLY A 151 -20.42 10.55 -2.92
N THR A 152 -19.47 10.27 -2.02
CA THR A 152 -19.67 9.40 -0.85
C THR A 152 -19.10 10.04 0.40
N THR A 153 -19.61 9.64 1.56
CA THR A 153 -18.97 9.92 2.86
C THR A 153 -18.67 8.62 3.56
N LYS A 154 -17.43 8.44 4.00
CA LYS A 154 -16.94 7.25 4.68
C LYS A 154 -16.28 7.62 6.00
N ILE A 155 -16.64 6.90 7.08
CA ILE A 155 -15.91 6.91 8.34
C ILE A 155 -15.10 5.62 8.40
N ASP A 156 -13.80 5.73 8.69
CA ASP A 156 -12.88 4.60 8.65
C ASP A 156 -11.88 4.66 9.82
N ALA A 157 -11.60 3.51 10.43
CA ALA A 157 -10.58 3.36 11.46
C ALA A 157 -9.59 2.22 11.14
N ARG A 158 -9.62 1.66 9.92
CA ARG A 158 -8.79 0.51 9.51
C ARG A 158 -7.30 0.82 9.47
N LEU A 159 -6.91 2.09 9.39
CA LEU A 159 -5.51 2.53 9.47
C LEU A 159 -4.98 2.66 10.90
N SER A 160 -5.79 2.31 11.91
CA SER A 160 -5.25 2.05 13.25
C SER A 160 -4.25 0.92 13.19
N SER A 161 -3.20 0.97 14.00
CA SER A 161 -2.06 0.08 13.86
C SER A 161 -1.54 -0.43 15.19
N LEU A 162 -0.87 -1.58 15.12
CA LEU A 162 -0.09 -2.17 16.21
C LEU A 162 1.34 -2.40 15.72
N PHE A 163 2.31 -2.23 16.61
CA PHE A 163 3.69 -2.60 16.31
C PHE A 163 4.34 -3.32 17.48
N PHE A 164 5.29 -4.20 17.12
CA PHE A 164 6.21 -4.86 18.01
C PHE A 164 7.61 -4.68 17.45
N SER A 165 8.56 -4.30 18.31
CA SER A 165 9.98 -4.32 17.96
C SER A 165 10.75 -5.11 18.99
N ILE A 166 11.76 -5.82 18.50
CA ILE A 166 12.65 -6.65 19.29
C ILE A 166 14.05 -6.09 19.10
N ASP A 167 14.65 -5.62 20.18
CA ASP A 167 16.08 -5.33 20.27
C ASP A 167 16.74 -6.56 20.90
N GLY A 168 17.49 -7.29 20.09
CA GLY A 168 18.07 -8.59 20.46
C GLY A 168 19.51 -8.52 20.91
N ALA A 169 20.13 -9.69 20.93
CA ALA A 169 21.51 -9.88 21.36
C ALA A 169 22.52 -9.19 20.42
N GLN A 170 23.69 -8.90 20.96
CA GLN A 170 24.87 -8.46 20.22
C GLN A 170 25.56 -9.66 19.58
N LEU A 171 25.87 -9.60 18.29
CA LEU A 171 26.66 -10.59 17.57
C LEU A 171 27.87 -9.90 16.92
N GLY A 172 29.02 -9.94 17.61
CA GLY A 172 30.15 -9.12 17.20
C GLY A 172 29.80 -7.64 17.19
N ASP A 173 30.05 -6.98 16.06
CA ASP A 173 29.69 -5.55 15.87
C ASP A 173 28.22 -5.34 15.48
N PHE A 174 27.45 -6.41 15.34
CA PHE A 174 26.06 -6.34 14.91
C PHE A 174 25.10 -6.46 16.10
N LYS A 175 24.15 -5.55 16.16
CA LYS A 175 22.95 -5.64 17.00
C LYS A 175 21.85 -6.34 16.21
N LEU A 176 21.35 -7.45 16.72
CA LEU A 176 20.24 -8.17 16.12
C LEU A 176 18.91 -7.55 16.55
N GLY A 177 17.96 -7.48 15.64
CA GLY A 177 16.65 -6.91 15.90
C GLY A 177 15.58 -7.42 14.96
N GLY A 178 14.42 -6.83 15.07
CA GLY A 178 13.30 -7.12 14.19
C GLY A 178 12.09 -6.27 14.54
N SER A 179 11.13 -6.21 13.62
CA SER A 179 9.91 -5.46 13.82
C SER A 179 8.74 -6.10 13.10
N ILE A 180 7.58 -6.04 13.75
CA ILE A 180 6.28 -6.33 13.13
C ILE A 180 5.44 -5.08 13.29
N TYR A 181 4.81 -4.65 12.19
CA TYR A 181 3.85 -3.56 12.17
C TYR A 181 2.62 -4.02 11.39
N ALA A 182 1.45 -3.85 11.95
CA ALA A 182 0.21 -4.29 11.33
C ALA A 182 -0.90 -3.24 11.44
N TYR A 183 -1.74 -3.22 10.42
CA TYR A 183 -2.95 -2.40 10.33
C TYR A 183 -4.20 -3.23 10.63
N LEU A 184 -5.31 -2.54 10.96
CA LEU A 184 -6.61 -3.17 11.24
C LEU A 184 -7.47 -3.34 9.98
N PHE A 185 -6.91 -3.64 8.83
CA PHE A 185 -7.67 -4.00 7.63
C PHE A 185 -7.32 -5.42 7.13
N ASN A 186 -8.16 -6.02 6.32
CA ASN A 186 -8.02 -7.41 5.89
C ASN A 186 -7.10 -7.63 4.67
N GLY A 187 -6.35 -6.61 4.26
CA GLY A 187 -5.51 -6.64 3.04
C GLY A 187 -6.27 -6.33 1.75
N ASP A 188 -7.57 -6.17 1.80
CA ASP A 188 -8.40 -5.72 0.68
C ASP A 188 -9.02 -4.36 1.00
N LEU A 189 -8.43 -3.31 0.41
CA LEU A 189 -8.90 -1.94 0.60
C LEU A 189 -10.32 -1.70 0.07
N LEU A 190 -10.76 -2.50 -0.90
CA LEU A 190 -12.07 -2.36 -1.53
C LEU A 190 -13.19 -2.96 -0.71
N SER A 191 -12.93 -4.01 0.05
CA SER A 191 -13.96 -4.71 0.83
C SER A 191 -14.50 -3.91 2.02
N GLY A 192 -13.75 -2.90 2.48
CA GLY A 192 -14.12 -2.13 3.67
C GLY A 192 -14.09 -2.94 4.98
N LEU A 193 -13.61 -4.18 4.96
CA LEU A 193 -13.58 -5.07 6.12
C LEU A 193 -12.37 -4.80 7.01
N TYR A 194 -12.58 -4.95 8.31
CA TYR A 194 -11.53 -4.95 9.31
C TYR A 194 -10.82 -6.31 9.33
N GLY A 195 -9.56 -6.32 9.74
CA GLY A 195 -8.75 -7.51 9.84
C GLY A 195 -7.43 -7.20 10.53
N PHE A 196 -6.45 -8.07 10.37
CA PHE A 196 -5.09 -7.86 10.82
C PHE A 196 -4.15 -8.08 9.65
N TYR A 197 -3.50 -7.01 9.21
CA TYR A 197 -2.65 -7.03 8.02
C TYR A 197 -1.25 -6.55 8.32
N PRO A 198 -0.23 -7.43 8.24
CA PRO A 198 1.16 -7.03 8.43
C PRO A 198 1.62 -6.07 7.31
N GLY A 199 2.03 -4.86 7.69
CA GLY A 199 2.75 -3.94 6.80
C GLY A 199 4.23 -4.29 6.78
N PHE A 200 4.81 -4.56 7.97
CA PHE A 200 6.20 -5.01 8.11
C PHE A 200 6.26 -6.26 8.96
N ALA A 201 7.19 -7.15 8.62
CA ALA A 201 7.55 -8.29 9.44
C ALA A 201 8.96 -8.75 9.02
N TYR A 202 9.99 -8.27 9.70
CA TYR A 202 11.36 -8.55 9.32
C TYR A 202 12.28 -8.74 10.54
N VAL A 203 13.42 -9.37 10.31
CA VAL A 203 14.56 -9.40 11.20
C VAL A 203 15.71 -8.64 10.56
N ASP A 204 16.56 -8.01 11.39
CA ASP A 204 17.75 -7.33 10.91
C ASP A 204 18.96 -7.50 11.83
N ALA A 205 20.14 -7.25 11.25
CA ALA A 205 21.42 -7.16 11.92
C ALA A 205 22.03 -5.81 11.51
N THR A 206 22.24 -4.92 12.48
CA THR A 206 22.67 -3.53 12.26
C THR A 206 23.97 -3.26 12.99
N SER A 207 24.96 -2.71 12.27
CA SER A 207 26.20 -2.15 12.81
C SER A 207 26.27 -0.64 12.48
N GLU A 208 27.39 0.01 12.82
CA GLU A 208 27.59 1.43 12.54
C GLU A 208 27.41 1.79 11.03
N ARG A 209 27.83 0.87 10.14
CA ARG A 209 27.87 1.12 8.70
C ARG A 209 27.00 0.17 7.87
N TRP A 210 26.67 -0.98 8.42
CA TRP A 210 25.95 -2.02 7.68
C TRP A 210 24.62 -2.34 8.34
N ARG A 211 23.63 -2.60 7.51
CA ARG A 211 22.38 -3.23 7.89
C ARG A 211 22.07 -4.36 6.92
N PHE A 212 21.83 -5.54 7.44
CA PHE A 212 21.29 -6.68 6.72
C PHE A 212 19.88 -6.94 7.26
N ALA A 213 18.91 -7.15 6.38
CA ALA A 213 17.55 -7.41 6.79
C ALA A 213 16.88 -8.46 5.90
N ALA A 214 16.01 -9.28 6.48
CA ALA A 214 15.23 -10.27 5.75
C ALA A 214 13.78 -10.29 6.25
N GLY A 215 12.82 -10.33 5.34
CA GLY A 215 11.39 -10.36 5.62
C GLY A 215 10.61 -9.32 4.84
N LEU A 216 9.38 -9.07 5.29
CA LEU A 216 8.46 -8.13 4.67
C LEU A 216 8.86 -6.69 5.02
N GLN A 217 9.27 -5.91 4.04
CA GLN A 217 9.69 -4.51 4.18
C GLN A 217 9.23 -3.70 2.96
N MET A 218 9.27 -2.36 3.07
CA MET A 218 9.12 -1.52 1.88
C MET A 218 10.27 -1.77 0.92
N ASP A 219 9.97 -1.71 -0.38
CA ASP A 219 10.98 -1.86 -1.43
C ASP A 219 12.07 -0.79 -1.37
N VAL A 220 13.15 -1.01 -2.11
CA VAL A 220 14.28 -0.08 -2.22
C VAL A 220 14.06 0.93 -3.35
N PHE A 221 13.17 0.56 -4.27
CA PHE A 221 12.81 1.39 -5.41
C PHE A 221 11.91 2.54 -4.98
N SER A 222 12.36 3.79 -5.20
CA SER A 222 11.53 5.00 -5.01
C SER A 222 10.97 5.16 -3.59
N PRO A 223 11.81 5.26 -2.55
CA PRO A 223 11.35 5.17 -1.14
C PRO A 223 10.78 6.46 -0.56
N THR A 224 10.80 7.58 -1.29
CA THR A 224 10.29 8.87 -0.79
C THR A 224 8.76 8.89 -0.84
N MET A 225 8.13 9.45 0.19
CA MET A 225 6.66 9.52 0.28
C MET A 225 6.17 10.93 0.54
N PRO A 226 5.06 11.36 -0.07
CA PRO A 226 4.41 12.62 0.24
C PRO A 226 3.78 12.62 1.64
N THR A 227 3.73 13.78 2.28
CA THR A 227 3.11 13.96 3.59
C THR A 227 1.64 14.26 3.42
N MET A 228 0.82 13.22 3.42
CA MET A 228 -0.62 13.30 3.26
C MET A 228 -1.38 12.79 4.49
N VAL A 229 -2.59 13.33 4.69
CA VAL A 229 -3.55 12.75 5.65
C VAL A 229 -4.00 11.39 5.14
N ASP A 230 -4.27 11.25 3.84
CA ASP A 230 -4.50 9.94 3.22
C ASP A 230 -3.19 9.18 3.01
N ARG A 231 -2.66 8.62 4.10
CA ARG A 231 -1.38 7.88 4.09
C ARG A 231 -1.40 6.60 3.26
N MET A 232 -2.57 6.04 2.99
CA MET A 232 -2.67 4.80 2.24
C MET A 232 -2.55 5.05 0.75
N SER A 233 -3.23 6.07 0.24
CA SER A 233 -3.05 6.44 -1.17
C SER A 233 -1.71 7.14 -1.40
N ALA A 234 -1.34 8.11 -0.55
CA ALA A 234 -0.05 8.81 -0.58
C ALA A 234 0.45 9.09 -2.01
N LEU A 235 -0.44 9.54 -2.91
CA LEU A 235 -0.23 9.69 -4.35
C LEU A 235 0.12 8.40 -5.13
N ALA A 236 -0.02 7.21 -4.55
CA ALA A 236 0.15 5.97 -5.30
C ALA A 236 -0.81 5.93 -6.50
N GLY A 237 -0.29 5.52 -7.67
CA GLY A 237 -1.02 5.63 -8.94
C GLY A 237 -1.22 7.06 -9.44
N SER A 238 -0.65 8.06 -8.77
CA SER A 238 -0.63 9.47 -9.17
C SER A 238 0.79 10.03 -9.10
N GLY A 239 1.81 9.24 -9.43
CA GLY A 239 3.20 9.66 -9.52
C GLY A 239 4.11 9.19 -8.40
N ASN A 240 3.59 8.78 -7.26
CA ASN A 240 4.39 8.14 -6.21
C ASN A 240 4.57 6.67 -6.57
N ALA A 241 5.81 6.29 -6.90
CA ALA A 241 6.21 4.93 -7.19
C ALA A 241 6.92 4.31 -5.98
N GLY A 242 7.04 2.98 -5.95
CA GLY A 242 7.65 2.29 -4.83
C GLY A 242 6.75 2.29 -3.58
N ASN A 243 7.37 2.17 -2.41
CA ASN A 243 6.66 2.11 -1.13
C ASN A 243 5.69 0.92 -1.02
N SER A 244 5.91 -0.12 -1.82
CA SER A 244 5.18 -1.37 -1.73
C SER A 244 5.87 -2.32 -0.75
N PHE A 245 5.09 -3.00 0.08
CA PHE A 245 5.62 -3.98 1.01
C PHE A 245 5.89 -5.31 0.29
N LYS A 246 7.16 -5.73 0.32
CA LYS A 246 7.64 -6.95 -0.35
C LYS A 246 8.48 -7.80 0.59
N PRO A 247 8.31 -9.14 0.56
CA PRO A 247 9.32 -10.05 1.10
C PRO A 247 10.63 -9.82 0.37
N GLN A 248 11.71 -9.61 1.12
CA GLN A 248 13.02 -9.31 0.53
C GLN A 248 14.17 -9.68 1.46
N ILE A 249 15.34 -9.90 0.85
CA ILE A 249 16.64 -9.90 1.52
C ILE A 249 17.35 -8.64 1.09
N ARG A 250 17.82 -7.83 2.05
CA ARG A 250 18.34 -6.48 1.82
C ARG A 250 19.67 -6.27 2.52
N ALA A 251 20.57 -5.59 1.84
CA ALA A 251 21.83 -5.09 2.39
C ALA A 251 21.90 -3.57 2.19
N GLU A 252 22.34 -2.87 3.22
CA GLU A 252 22.54 -1.41 3.20
C GLU A 252 23.93 -1.11 3.73
N HIS A 253 24.63 -0.17 3.08
CA HIS A 253 25.94 0.31 3.51
C HIS A 253 25.96 1.83 3.54
N THR A 254 26.37 2.41 4.66
CA THR A 254 26.52 3.85 4.84
C THR A 254 28.00 4.22 4.85
N VAL A 255 28.39 5.11 3.92
CA VAL A 255 29.72 5.69 3.84
C VAL A 255 29.66 7.12 4.41
N PRO A 256 30.15 7.36 5.63
CA PRO A 256 30.15 8.68 6.22
C PRO A 256 31.20 9.59 5.57
N MET A 257 30.87 10.86 5.34
CA MET A 257 31.73 11.88 4.77
C MET A 257 31.53 13.22 5.52
N GLY A 258 31.91 13.26 6.78
CA GLY A 258 31.66 14.42 7.63
C GLY A 258 30.16 14.61 7.94
N ARG A 259 29.56 15.74 7.50
CA ARG A 259 28.11 15.96 7.60
C ARG A 259 27.32 15.25 6.53
N ASP A 260 27.98 14.79 5.48
CA ASP A 260 27.40 14.07 4.37
C ASP A 260 27.54 12.55 4.59
N ARG A 261 26.72 11.78 3.92
CA ARG A 261 26.85 10.33 3.81
C ARG A 261 26.30 9.83 2.47
N ILE A 262 26.94 8.82 1.93
CA ILE A 262 26.37 8.03 0.83
C ILE A 262 25.73 6.78 1.42
N ILE A 263 24.50 6.50 1.03
CA ILE A 263 23.76 5.29 1.39
C ILE A 263 23.66 4.43 0.13
N LEU A 264 24.19 3.21 0.21
CA LEU A 264 24.09 2.19 -0.83
C LEU A 264 23.12 1.11 -0.34
N GLN A 265 22.13 0.76 -1.15
CA GLN A 265 21.13 -0.25 -0.81
C GLN A 265 20.95 -1.21 -1.97
N GLY A 266 20.82 -2.49 -1.66
CA GLY A 266 20.50 -3.53 -2.61
C GLY A 266 19.55 -4.54 -2.01
N ALA A 267 18.59 -5.02 -2.79
CA ALA A 267 17.65 -6.04 -2.36
C ALA A 267 17.37 -7.07 -3.46
N LEU A 268 17.10 -8.29 -3.01
CA LEU A 268 16.43 -9.33 -3.77
C LEU A 268 15.01 -9.43 -3.23
N SER A 269 14.02 -9.05 -4.01
CA SER A 269 12.63 -8.93 -3.57
C SER A 269 11.69 -9.82 -4.38
N ASP A 270 10.61 -10.24 -3.73
CA ASP A 270 9.50 -10.83 -4.45
C ASP A 270 8.96 -9.84 -5.49
N ALA A 271 8.59 -10.36 -6.66
CA ALA A 271 8.04 -9.52 -7.71
C ALA A 271 6.65 -8.98 -7.37
N ILE A 272 5.93 -9.63 -6.45
CA ILE A 272 4.57 -9.29 -6.06
C ILE A 272 4.59 -8.54 -4.73
N ALA A 273 3.87 -7.41 -4.68
CA ALA A 273 3.65 -6.67 -3.45
C ALA A 273 2.64 -7.43 -2.55
N SER A 274 2.91 -7.42 -1.24
CA SER A 274 2.06 -8.08 -0.24
C SER A 274 0.95 -7.19 0.29
N ASN A 275 1.18 -5.87 0.29
CA ASN A 275 0.27 -4.90 0.90
C ASN A 275 -0.84 -4.41 -0.03
N PHE A 276 -0.81 -4.82 -1.28
CA PHE A 276 -1.72 -4.27 -2.25
C PHE A 276 -2.07 -5.29 -3.31
N LYS A 277 -3.30 -5.76 -3.27
CA LYS A 277 -3.95 -6.23 -4.49
C LYS A 277 -4.41 -4.96 -5.19
N PRO A 278 -3.81 -4.58 -6.33
CA PRO A 278 -4.36 -3.47 -7.11
C PRO A 278 -5.86 -3.68 -7.26
N PRO A 279 -6.68 -2.60 -7.20
CA PRO A 279 -8.11 -2.71 -7.42
C PRO A 279 -8.29 -3.39 -8.76
N THR A 280 -8.65 -4.63 -8.70
CA THR A 280 -8.60 -5.57 -9.77
C THR A 280 -7.22 -5.56 -10.43
N ASN A 281 -6.50 -6.62 -10.40
CA ASN A 281 -5.86 -7.00 -11.62
C ASN A 281 -6.93 -6.84 -12.66
N THR A 282 -7.05 -5.63 -13.13
CA THR A 282 -7.98 -5.35 -14.14
C THR A 282 -7.59 -6.27 -15.24
N THR A 283 -8.26 -7.31 -15.27
CA THR A 283 -8.55 -8.07 -16.41
C THR A 283 -9.05 -7.10 -17.41
N VAL A 284 -8.16 -6.35 -17.91
CA VAL A 284 -8.39 -5.61 -19.08
C VAL A 284 -8.10 -6.58 -20.20
N SER A 285 -8.91 -7.61 -20.19
CA SER A 285 -9.05 -8.46 -21.33
C SER A 285 -9.79 -7.65 -22.38
N ASN A 286 -9.08 -7.15 -23.37
CA ASN A 286 -9.67 -6.80 -24.65
C ASN A 286 -10.07 -8.05 -25.43
N SER A 287 -9.97 -9.20 -24.81
CA SER A 287 -10.43 -10.47 -25.38
C SER A 287 -11.92 -10.62 -25.11
N PRO A 288 -12.72 -11.06 -26.10
CA PRO A 288 -14.12 -11.41 -25.92
C PRO A 288 -14.37 -12.57 -24.96
N SER A 289 -13.32 -13.24 -24.50
CA SER A 289 -13.38 -14.31 -23.51
C SER A 289 -13.01 -13.75 -22.13
N ASP A 290 -13.81 -14.04 -21.12
CA ASP A 290 -13.66 -13.68 -19.70
C ASP A 290 -12.40 -14.31 -19.07
N LEU A 291 -11.21 -13.88 -19.51
CA LEU A 291 -9.94 -14.38 -19.01
C LEU A 291 -9.46 -13.50 -17.86
N LEU A 292 -9.26 -14.09 -16.72
CA LEU A 292 -8.62 -13.46 -15.57
C LEU A 292 -7.10 -13.58 -15.72
N ILE A 293 -6.39 -12.45 -15.68
CA ILE A 293 -4.93 -12.43 -15.61
C ILE A 293 -4.52 -12.49 -14.14
N VAL A 294 -3.82 -13.55 -13.77
CA VAL A 294 -3.23 -13.70 -12.43
C VAL A 294 -1.74 -13.47 -12.53
N THR A 295 -1.23 -12.62 -11.65
CA THR A 295 0.20 -12.29 -11.56
C THR A 295 0.81 -13.00 -10.37
N GLU A 296 1.94 -13.67 -10.56
CA GLU A 296 2.67 -14.39 -9.52
C GLU A 296 4.18 -14.16 -9.60
N ASN A 297 4.91 -14.61 -8.58
CA ASN A 297 6.37 -14.61 -8.56
C ASN A 297 6.93 -15.57 -9.62
N THR A 298 8.09 -15.21 -10.17
CA THR A 298 8.88 -16.12 -11.01
C THR A 298 9.82 -16.96 -10.12
N GLY A 299 10.59 -17.87 -10.72
CA GLY A 299 11.65 -18.60 -10.00
C GLY A 299 12.87 -17.74 -9.65
N VAL A 300 12.88 -16.45 -10.03
CA VAL A 300 13.99 -15.52 -9.78
C VAL A 300 13.43 -14.23 -9.16
N PRO A 301 13.95 -13.77 -8.02
CA PRO A 301 13.53 -12.51 -7.41
C PRO A 301 13.87 -11.31 -8.30
N ASN A 302 13.16 -10.20 -8.10
CA ASN A 302 13.57 -8.93 -8.66
C ASN A 302 14.79 -8.38 -7.92
N ILE A 303 15.64 -7.67 -8.65
CA ILE A 303 16.80 -6.97 -8.10
C ILE A 303 16.45 -5.49 -7.98
N GLU A 304 16.65 -4.94 -6.82
CA GLU A 304 16.50 -3.51 -6.54
C GLU A 304 17.83 -2.95 -6.05
N ALA A 305 18.14 -1.73 -6.47
CA ALA A 305 19.32 -1.02 -6.02
C ALA A 305 19.04 0.48 -5.87
N ARG A 306 19.72 1.12 -4.92
CA ARG A 306 19.63 2.56 -4.69
C ARG A 306 20.97 3.10 -4.20
N VAL A 307 21.32 4.29 -4.67
CA VAL A 307 22.36 5.15 -4.12
C VAL A 307 21.74 6.48 -3.73
N ALA A 308 22.04 6.96 -2.54
CA ALA A 308 21.58 8.28 -2.10
C ALA A 308 22.71 9.06 -1.42
N TRP A 309 22.82 10.32 -1.77
CA TRP A 309 23.61 11.31 -1.04
C TRP A 309 22.69 12.06 -0.08
N VAL A 310 23.07 12.07 1.19
CA VAL A 310 22.29 12.66 2.26
C VAL A 310 23.17 13.59 3.09
N ARG A 311 22.75 14.81 3.34
CA ARG A 311 23.40 15.75 4.24
C ARG A 311 22.53 16.05 5.44
N GLY A 312 23.19 16.14 6.60
CA GLY A 312 22.51 16.38 7.87
C GLY A 312 21.71 15.17 8.37
N ARG A 313 21.02 15.34 9.46
CA ARG A 313 20.17 14.30 10.09
C ARG A 313 18.71 14.74 10.14
N PRO A 314 17.74 13.82 10.06
CA PRO A 314 16.34 14.14 10.35
C PRO A 314 16.21 14.67 11.78
N GLY A 315 15.37 15.70 11.96
CA GLY A 315 15.15 16.28 13.29
C GLY A 315 16.36 16.99 13.91
N GLU A 316 17.34 17.42 13.09
CA GLU A 316 18.51 18.18 13.55
C GLU A 316 18.09 19.47 14.26
N GLU A 317 18.81 19.86 15.33
CA GLU A 317 18.50 21.06 16.10
C GLU A 317 18.43 22.32 15.21
N GLY A 318 17.45 23.18 15.51
CA GLY A 318 17.21 24.41 14.76
C GLY A 318 16.27 24.29 13.56
N SER A 319 15.80 23.08 13.22
CA SER A 319 14.76 22.89 12.20
C SER A 319 13.48 22.31 12.78
N TRP A 320 12.34 22.76 12.25
CA TRP A 320 11.04 22.16 12.51
C TRP A 320 10.69 21.09 11.47
N VAL A 321 11.30 21.20 10.28
CA VAL A 321 11.13 20.19 9.20
C VAL A 321 11.90 18.93 9.59
N PRO A 322 11.27 17.77 9.67
CA PRO A 322 11.87 16.53 10.17
C PRO A 322 12.75 15.79 9.15
N TRP A 323 13.04 16.42 8.00
CA TRP A 323 13.88 15.83 6.95
C TRP A 323 15.37 16.14 7.14
N PRO A 324 16.28 15.38 6.49
CA PRO A 324 17.68 15.80 6.34
C PRO A 324 17.79 17.17 5.69
N GLU A 325 18.95 17.80 5.79
CA GLU A 325 19.19 19.09 5.12
C GLU A 325 18.94 18.97 3.61
N TYR A 326 19.49 17.92 2.97
CA TYR A 326 19.05 17.45 1.66
C TYR A 326 19.33 15.97 1.43
N THR A 327 18.57 15.43 0.51
CA THR A 327 18.73 14.09 -0.04
C THR A 327 18.66 14.18 -1.55
N LEU A 328 19.55 13.46 -2.23
CA LEU A 328 19.46 13.17 -3.64
C LEU A 328 19.70 11.68 -3.83
N GLY A 329 18.72 10.98 -4.38
CA GLY A 329 18.78 9.53 -4.55
C GLY A 329 18.43 9.10 -5.97
N LEU A 330 19.06 8.02 -6.39
CA LEU A 330 18.78 7.31 -7.63
C LEU A 330 18.55 5.85 -7.30
N SER A 331 17.43 5.31 -7.74
CA SER A 331 17.09 3.91 -7.54
C SER A 331 16.65 3.23 -8.84
N GLY A 332 16.70 1.91 -8.85
CA GLY A 332 16.25 1.12 -9.98
C GLY A 332 15.78 -0.26 -9.57
N VAL A 333 14.95 -0.85 -10.42
CA VAL A 333 14.47 -2.21 -10.32
C VAL A 333 14.58 -2.93 -11.66
N SER A 334 14.96 -4.21 -11.63
CA SER A 334 14.96 -5.08 -12.79
C SER A 334 14.57 -6.50 -12.39
N GLY A 335 13.67 -7.11 -13.17
CA GLY A 335 13.22 -8.47 -12.91
C GLY A 335 12.10 -8.90 -13.83
N LYS A 336 11.29 -9.82 -13.33
CA LYS A 336 10.16 -10.39 -14.08
C LYS A 336 9.01 -10.72 -13.13
N VAL A 337 7.79 -10.58 -13.62
CA VAL A 337 6.60 -11.22 -13.04
C VAL A 337 6.11 -12.30 -13.99
N ARG A 338 5.55 -13.37 -13.44
CA ARG A 338 4.85 -14.38 -14.22
C ARG A 338 3.37 -14.03 -14.24
N ASN A 339 2.77 -14.10 -15.41
CA ASN A 339 1.35 -13.94 -15.58
C ASN A 339 0.78 -15.19 -16.22
N PHE A 340 -0.39 -15.59 -15.80
CA PHE A 340 -1.16 -16.62 -16.46
C PHE A 340 -2.62 -16.18 -16.61
N THR A 341 -3.22 -16.59 -17.71
CA THR A 341 -4.63 -16.35 -17.96
C THR A 341 -5.43 -17.56 -17.48
N VAL A 342 -6.52 -17.28 -16.80
CA VAL A 342 -7.44 -18.30 -16.28
C VAL A 342 -8.79 -18.09 -16.96
N ASN A 343 -9.34 -19.14 -17.52
CA ASN A 343 -10.70 -19.11 -18.09
C ASN A 343 -11.77 -19.16 -16.97
N SER A 344 -13.03 -19.08 -17.36
CA SER A 344 -14.17 -19.15 -16.44
C SER A 344 -14.25 -20.47 -15.63
N GLN A 345 -13.52 -21.50 -16.04
CA GLN A 345 -13.41 -22.79 -15.33
C GLN A 345 -12.16 -22.85 -14.44
N PHE A 346 -11.47 -21.73 -14.24
CA PHE A 346 -10.21 -21.63 -13.50
C PHE A 346 -9.07 -22.51 -14.04
N THR A 347 -9.13 -22.87 -15.33
CA THR A 347 -8.05 -23.59 -15.99
C THR A 347 -7.06 -22.59 -16.61
N ALA A 348 -5.78 -22.74 -16.32
CA ALA A 348 -4.74 -21.92 -16.92
C ALA A 348 -4.70 -22.14 -18.43
N SER A 349 -4.81 -21.08 -19.22
CA SER A 349 -4.83 -21.14 -20.68
C SER A 349 -3.51 -20.72 -21.31
N SER A 350 -2.76 -19.83 -20.67
CA SER A 350 -1.42 -19.44 -21.10
C SER A 350 -0.59 -18.94 -19.92
N VAL A 351 0.71 -19.16 -20.01
CA VAL A 351 1.70 -18.68 -19.01
C VAL A 351 2.76 -17.88 -19.73
N TYR A 352 3.07 -16.67 -19.24
CA TYR A 352 4.10 -15.83 -19.83
C TYR A 352 4.79 -14.98 -18.77
N ASN A 353 6.03 -14.55 -19.04
CA ASN A 353 6.80 -13.68 -18.16
C ASN A 353 6.83 -12.26 -18.72
N THR A 354 6.47 -11.30 -17.88
CA THR A 354 6.58 -9.88 -18.22
C THR A 354 7.80 -9.28 -17.55
N ARG A 355 8.63 -8.59 -18.32
CA ARG A 355 9.83 -7.93 -17.81
C ARG A 355 9.46 -6.66 -17.05
N VAL A 356 9.93 -6.57 -15.81
CA VAL A 356 9.81 -5.39 -14.93
C VAL A 356 11.11 -4.60 -14.99
N ASN A 357 11.06 -3.31 -15.32
CA ASN A 357 12.19 -2.41 -15.22
C ASN A 357 11.69 -1.02 -14.82
N GLY A 358 12.47 -0.36 -13.98
CA GLY A 358 12.20 1.02 -13.57
C GLY A 358 13.44 1.73 -13.08
N VAL A 359 13.43 3.04 -13.23
CA VAL A 359 14.42 3.97 -12.66
C VAL A 359 13.65 5.11 -12.00
N SER A 360 14.09 5.53 -10.82
CA SER A 360 13.54 6.66 -10.09
C SER A 360 14.64 7.58 -9.59
N LEU A 361 14.37 8.88 -9.65
CA LEU A 361 15.15 9.96 -9.06
C LEU A 361 14.32 10.60 -7.96
N GLU A 362 14.88 10.74 -6.77
CA GLU A 362 14.28 11.41 -5.63
C GLU A 362 15.13 12.56 -5.14
N ALA A 363 14.48 13.61 -4.64
CA ALA A 363 15.17 14.72 -4.02
C ALA A 363 14.34 15.28 -2.85
N SER A 364 15.03 15.71 -1.80
CA SER A 364 14.44 16.50 -0.72
C SER A 364 15.43 17.58 -0.26
N ALA A 365 14.90 18.71 0.15
CA ALA A 365 15.69 19.79 0.73
C ALA A 365 14.91 20.49 1.83
N ARG A 366 15.62 20.80 2.91
CA ARG A 366 15.16 21.66 3.99
C ARG A 366 15.71 23.07 3.77
N ILE A 367 14.83 24.06 3.73
CA ILE A 367 15.17 25.44 3.46
C ILE A 367 14.93 26.27 4.73
N GLY A 368 16.02 26.59 5.42
CA GLY A 368 15.92 27.25 6.72
C GLY A 368 15.26 26.36 7.78
N ARG A 369 14.50 27.01 8.68
CA ARG A 369 13.88 26.34 9.84
C ARG A 369 12.51 25.74 9.54
N GLN A 370 11.76 26.34 8.61
CA GLN A 370 10.31 26.18 8.47
C GLN A 370 9.89 25.54 7.15
N PHE A 371 10.72 25.61 6.11
CA PHE A 371 10.36 25.14 4.78
C PHE A 371 11.05 23.85 4.41
N GLY A 372 10.34 23.02 3.69
CA GLY A 372 10.87 21.85 3.04
C GLY A 372 10.27 21.66 1.65
N ILE A 373 11.03 21.05 0.76
CA ILE A 373 10.57 20.57 -0.54
C ILE A 373 11.04 19.14 -0.73
N GLN A 374 10.20 18.31 -1.29
CA GLN A 374 10.59 16.96 -1.70
C GLN A 374 9.79 16.48 -2.90
N GLY A 375 10.28 15.46 -3.57
CA GLY A 375 9.58 14.87 -4.69
C GLY A 375 10.39 13.77 -5.34
N GLU A 376 9.77 13.19 -6.36
CA GLU A 376 10.24 12.00 -7.03
C GLU A 376 9.79 12.00 -8.49
N LEU A 377 10.62 11.46 -9.37
CA LEU A 377 10.31 11.21 -10.77
C LEU A 377 10.69 9.77 -11.11
N TYR A 378 9.84 9.06 -11.82
CA TYR A 378 10.15 7.72 -12.27
C TYR A 378 9.77 7.48 -13.74
N THR A 379 10.40 6.48 -14.33
CA THR A 379 10.02 5.92 -15.63
C THR A 379 10.32 4.41 -15.65
N GLY A 380 9.50 3.66 -16.38
CA GLY A 380 9.72 2.23 -16.50
C GLY A 380 8.57 1.51 -17.20
N GLN A 381 8.54 0.20 -17.04
CA GLN A 381 7.47 -0.66 -17.56
C GLN A 381 7.11 -1.77 -16.58
N ALA A 382 5.86 -2.19 -16.62
CA ALA A 382 5.31 -3.25 -15.77
C ALA A 382 5.47 -2.99 -14.25
N LEU A 383 5.42 -1.73 -13.83
CA LEU A 383 5.67 -1.31 -12.46
C LEU A 383 4.42 -1.31 -11.57
N GLY A 384 3.31 -1.96 -11.98
CA GLY A 384 2.08 -1.99 -11.19
C GLY A 384 2.27 -2.54 -9.77
N GLN A 385 3.15 -3.52 -9.58
CA GLN A 385 3.51 -4.08 -8.28
C GLN A 385 4.45 -3.19 -7.44
N TYR A 386 4.87 -2.04 -8.01
CA TYR A 386 5.63 -0.97 -7.37
C TYR A 386 4.79 0.31 -7.24
N LEU A 387 3.46 0.18 -7.20
CA LEU A 387 2.47 1.26 -7.09
C LEU A 387 2.55 2.33 -8.19
N ALA A 388 3.30 2.05 -9.25
CA ALA A 388 3.55 2.89 -10.42
C ALA A 388 2.72 2.43 -11.63
N THR A 389 2.85 3.12 -12.77
CA THR A 389 2.12 2.82 -14.03
C THR A 389 0.60 2.68 -13.82
N ILE A 390 0.06 3.47 -12.89
CA ILE A 390 -1.35 3.46 -12.44
C ILE A 390 -1.77 2.02 -12.07
N PHE A 391 -0.91 1.30 -11.32
CA PHE A 391 -1.04 -0.10 -10.90
C PHE A 391 -1.16 -1.12 -12.04
N GLN A 392 -0.80 -0.75 -13.27
CA GLN A 392 -0.91 -1.62 -14.44
C GLN A 392 0.44 -2.25 -14.78
N THR A 393 0.46 -3.58 -14.95
CA THR A 393 1.67 -4.35 -15.22
C THR A 393 1.74 -4.80 -16.68
N THR A 394 0.67 -5.41 -17.19
CA THR A 394 0.63 -5.98 -18.54
C THR A 394 -0.76 -5.80 -19.16
N ASN A 395 -0.82 -5.75 -20.47
CA ASN A 395 -2.08 -5.70 -21.20
C ASN A 395 -2.55 -7.09 -21.65
N GLY A 396 -3.73 -7.17 -22.26
CA GLY A 396 -4.31 -8.41 -22.76
C GLY A 396 -3.52 -9.10 -23.88
N TYR A 397 -2.55 -8.40 -24.49
CA TYR A 397 -1.63 -8.93 -25.50
C TYR A 397 -0.29 -9.39 -24.86
N GLN A 398 -0.23 -9.54 -23.54
CA GLN A 398 0.94 -10.01 -22.80
C GLN A 398 2.14 -9.03 -22.85
N GLN A 399 1.91 -7.77 -23.21
CA GLN A 399 2.95 -6.75 -23.30
C GLN A 399 3.08 -5.99 -21.99
N ALA A 400 4.31 -5.71 -21.57
CA ALA A 400 4.58 -4.83 -20.45
C ALA A 400 4.07 -3.42 -20.74
N ILE A 401 3.33 -2.82 -19.82
CA ILE A 401 2.79 -1.47 -19.96
C ILE A 401 3.87 -0.46 -19.55
N PRO A 402 4.36 0.37 -20.50
CA PRO A 402 5.30 1.44 -20.18
C PRO A 402 4.58 2.66 -19.61
N GLY A 403 5.23 3.30 -18.64
CA GLY A 403 4.72 4.52 -18.05
C GLY A 403 5.78 5.34 -17.34
N ARG A 404 5.36 6.50 -16.88
CA ARG A 404 6.17 7.46 -16.14
C ARG A 404 5.29 8.30 -15.23
N GLY A 405 5.87 8.76 -14.16
CA GLY A 405 5.18 9.60 -13.21
C GLY A 405 6.14 10.39 -12.35
N GLY A 406 5.58 11.17 -11.47
CA GLY A 406 6.32 11.89 -10.48
C GLY A 406 5.40 12.77 -9.64
N TRP A 407 5.93 13.20 -8.52
CA TRP A 407 5.24 14.07 -7.59
C TRP A 407 6.21 15.03 -6.93
N GLY A 408 5.65 16.08 -6.36
CA GLY A 408 6.40 17.02 -5.53
C GLY A 408 5.50 17.67 -4.50
N GLU A 409 6.09 18.01 -3.37
CA GLU A 409 5.43 18.76 -2.30
C GLU A 409 6.31 19.85 -1.72
N MET A 410 5.65 20.85 -1.13
CA MET A 410 6.24 21.87 -0.27
C MET A 410 5.62 21.75 1.11
N ALA A 411 6.47 21.75 2.13
CA ALA A 411 6.09 21.76 3.54
C ALA A 411 6.34 23.16 4.14
N TRP A 412 5.40 23.62 4.94
CA TRP A 412 5.56 24.83 5.75
C TRP A 412 5.18 24.55 7.20
N TYR A 413 6.15 24.70 8.08
CA TYR A 413 5.98 24.60 9.53
C TYR A 413 5.75 25.99 10.11
N TRP A 414 4.51 26.29 10.48
CA TRP A 414 4.11 27.54 11.14
C TRP A 414 4.66 27.62 12.55
N THR A 415 4.61 26.49 13.24
CA THR A 415 5.19 26.24 14.56
C THR A 415 5.77 24.81 14.58
N PRO A 416 6.46 24.37 15.63
CA PRO A 416 6.87 22.96 15.76
C PRO A 416 5.72 21.96 15.74
N THR A 417 4.50 22.40 16.05
CA THR A 417 3.31 21.54 16.20
C THR A 417 2.20 21.85 15.21
N LEU A 418 2.37 22.85 14.35
CA LEU A 418 1.40 23.21 13.31
C LEU A 418 2.14 23.32 11.97
N HIS A 419 1.76 22.50 11.02
CA HIS A 419 2.38 22.47 9.70
C HIS A 419 1.39 22.15 8.60
N SER A 420 1.69 22.60 7.40
CA SER A 420 0.90 22.34 6.19
C SER A 420 1.77 21.87 5.05
N HIS A 421 1.17 21.08 4.17
CA HIS A 421 1.82 20.61 2.96
C HIS A 421 0.91 20.84 1.77
N VAL A 422 1.50 21.23 0.67
CA VAL A 422 0.83 21.35 -0.63
C VAL A 422 1.66 20.59 -1.65
N GLY A 423 1.00 19.77 -2.44
CA GLY A 423 1.70 18.97 -3.43
C GLY A 423 0.79 18.48 -4.54
N MET A 424 1.43 17.92 -5.54
CA MET A 424 0.74 17.28 -6.66
C MET A 424 1.56 16.15 -7.24
N GLY A 425 0.86 15.21 -7.87
CA GLY A 425 1.49 14.12 -8.59
C GLY A 425 0.71 13.76 -9.85
N VAL A 426 1.41 13.12 -10.76
CA VAL A 426 0.86 12.62 -12.03
C VAL A 426 1.50 11.29 -12.39
N ASP A 427 0.67 10.37 -12.81
CA ASP A 427 1.06 9.09 -13.39
C ASP A 427 0.44 8.95 -14.78
N THR A 428 1.21 8.47 -15.74
CA THR A 428 0.79 8.28 -17.13
C THR A 428 1.36 6.99 -17.69
N VAL A 429 0.55 6.32 -18.51
CA VAL A 429 0.98 5.15 -19.27
C VAL A 429 0.77 5.39 -20.76
N ASN A 430 1.45 4.62 -21.60
CA ASN A 430 1.28 4.71 -23.04
C ASN A 430 -0.11 4.18 -23.42
N ALA A 431 -0.98 5.06 -23.93
CA ALA A 431 -2.36 4.76 -24.29
C ALA A 431 -2.49 3.65 -25.35
N ALA A 432 -1.48 3.44 -26.20
CA ALA A 432 -1.48 2.36 -27.19
C ALA A 432 -1.49 0.95 -26.59
N TYR A 433 -1.12 0.82 -25.29
CA TYR A 433 -1.11 -0.44 -24.56
C TYR A 433 -2.37 -0.65 -23.72
N ILE A 434 -3.27 0.34 -23.68
CA ILE A 434 -4.38 0.39 -22.74
C ILE A 434 -5.71 0.09 -23.43
N SER A 435 -6.53 -0.70 -22.78
CA SER A 435 -7.90 -0.96 -23.22
C SER A 435 -8.82 0.24 -22.99
N PRO A 436 -10.02 0.26 -23.57
CA PRO A 436 -10.99 1.31 -23.35
C PRO A 436 -11.32 1.58 -21.87
N THR A 437 -11.32 0.55 -21.04
CA THR A 437 -11.62 0.66 -19.60
C THR A 437 -10.39 0.87 -18.71
N GLY A 438 -9.17 0.71 -19.25
CA GLY A 438 -7.93 0.88 -18.53
C GLY A 438 -7.59 2.36 -18.31
N PHE A 439 -6.71 2.60 -17.34
CA PHE A 439 -6.26 3.94 -16.97
C PHE A 439 -5.15 4.42 -17.90
N VAL A 440 -5.24 5.66 -18.36
CA VAL A 440 -4.22 6.31 -19.21
C VAL A 440 -3.44 7.36 -18.43
N SER A 441 -4.13 8.11 -17.58
CA SER A 441 -3.48 9.05 -16.67
C SER A 441 -4.27 9.22 -15.38
N ASN A 442 -3.55 9.48 -14.30
CA ASN A 442 -4.14 9.86 -13.03
C ASN A 442 -3.36 11.03 -12.43
N ARG A 443 -4.06 12.04 -11.94
CA ARG A 443 -3.49 13.26 -11.39
C ARG A 443 -4.14 13.56 -10.07
N THR A 444 -3.35 13.94 -9.08
CA THR A 444 -3.84 14.32 -7.76
C THR A 444 -3.10 15.57 -7.30
N ALA A 445 -3.82 16.55 -6.78
CA ALA A 445 -3.27 17.67 -6.04
C ALA A 445 -3.86 17.69 -4.65
N PHE A 446 -3.08 18.07 -3.64
CA PHE A 446 -3.52 18.12 -2.26
C PHE A 446 -3.02 19.36 -1.53
N LEU A 447 -3.76 19.72 -0.50
CA LEU A 447 -3.40 20.71 0.52
C LEU A 447 -3.88 20.20 1.86
N ASN A 448 -3.01 20.21 2.88
CA ASN A 448 -3.38 19.77 4.21
C ASN A 448 -2.86 20.69 5.31
N LEU A 449 -3.39 20.47 6.49
CA LEU A 449 -2.95 21.09 7.74
C LEU A 449 -2.94 20.01 8.81
N PHE A 450 -1.81 19.90 9.50
CA PHE A 450 -1.60 19.04 10.66
C PHE A 450 -1.42 19.89 11.90
N TRP A 451 -2.08 19.47 12.97
CA TRP A 451 -1.88 20.03 14.29
C TRP A 451 -1.57 18.91 15.29
N ASP A 452 -0.40 18.99 15.91
CA ASP A 452 0.12 18.05 16.89
C ASP A 452 0.03 18.68 18.30
N PRO A 453 -1.16 18.74 18.93
CA PRO A 453 -1.33 19.37 20.26
C PRO A 453 -0.49 18.68 21.34
N SER A 454 -0.12 17.45 21.13
CA SER A 454 0.79 16.70 22.00
C SER A 454 1.65 15.75 21.19
N PRO A 455 2.75 15.23 21.75
CA PRO A 455 3.56 14.21 21.09
C PRO A 455 2.83 12.90 20.81
N LYS A 456 1.59 12.74 21.23
CA LYS A 456 0.78 11.52 21.08
C LYS A 456 -0.51 11.75 20.30
N THR A 457 -0.78 12.98 19.89
CA THR A 457 -2.05 13.31 19.25
C THR A 457 -1.79 14.11 18.00
N THR A 458 -2.38 13.69 16.89
CA THR A 458 -2.40 14.42 15.63
C THR A 458 -3.84 14.63 15.19
N LEU A 459 -4.20 15.88 14.90
CA LEU A 459 -5.42 16.24 14.20
C LEU A 459 -5.06 16.78 12.84
N ALA A 460 -5.78 16.36 11.80
CA ALA A 460 -5.44 16.80 10.45
C ALA A 460 -6.67 16.96 9.56
N ILE A 461 -6.55 17.88 8.60
CA ILE A 461 -7.51 18.10 7.53
C ILE A 461 -6.77 18.13 6.19
N GLU A 462 -7.37 17.51 5.16
CA GLU A 462 -6.81 17.47 3.81
C GLU A 462 -7.90 17.63 2.77
N GLY A 463 -7.69 18.58 1.86
CA GLY A 463 -8.44 18.68 0.61
C GLY A 463 -7.63 18.09 -0.53
N THR A 464 -8.23 17.21 -1.34
CA THR A 464 -7.59 16.71 -2.57
C THR A 464 -8.48 16.96 -3.78
N TRP A 465 -7.84 17.26 -4.91
CA TRP A 465 -8.44 17.17 -6.22
C TRP A 465 -7.83 16.00 -6.99
N ARG A 466 -8.66 15.22 -7.65
CA ARG A 466 -8.20 14.06 -8.42
C ARG A 466 -8.87 13.99 -9.78
N LYS A 467 -8.11 13.60 -10.81
CA LYS A 467 -8.60 13.44 -12.18
C LYS A 467 -8.02 12.15 -12.77
N THR A 468 -8.91 11.29 -13.22
CA THR A 468 -8.55 10.01 -13.86
C THR A 468 -9.05 10.01 -15.31
N ALA A 469 -8.17 9.63 -16.24
CA ALA A 469 -8.48 9.45 -17.66
C ALA A 469 -8.36 7.97 -18.07
N TYR A 470 -9.27 7.52 -18.90
CA TYR A 470 -9.41 6.14 -19.36
C TYR A 470 -9.15 6.05 -20.86
N GLY A 471 -8.84 4.86 -21.36
CA GLY A 471 -8.56 4.61 -22.77
C GLY A 471 -9.71 4.93 -23.72
N GLY A 472 -10.95 4.65 -23.31
CA GLY A 472 -12.16 4.87 -24.13
C GLY A 472 -13.36 5.41 -23.38
N LEU A 473 -13.29 5.57 -22.04
CA LEU A 473 -14.40 6.07 -21.22
C LEU A 473 -14.30 7.56 -20.90
N GLY A 474 -13.36 8.27 -21.55
CA GLY A 474 -13.11 9.68 -21.29
C GLY A 474 -12.40 9.91 -19.95
N GLU A 475 -12.68 11.05 -19.34
CA GLU A 475 -12.07 11.44 -18.07
C GLU A 475 -13.11 11.92 -17.07
N ASN A 476 -12.82 11.76 -15.78
CA ASN A 476 -13.63 12.31 -14.71
C ASN A 476 -12.73 12.90 -13.62
N SER A 477 -13.27 13.85 -12.88
CA SER A 477 -12.57 14.48 -11.74
C SER A 477 -13.50 14.70 -10.57
N GLY A 478 -12.92 14.82 -9.38
CA GLY A 478 -13.66 15.10 -8.17
C GLY A 478 -12.72 15.62 -7.07
N TYR A 479 -13.34 16.09 -6.01
CA TYR A 479 -12.67 16.55 -4.80
C TYR A 479 -12.96 15.60 -3.66
N SER A 480 -12.03 15.50 -2.71
CA SER A 480 -12.28 14.88 -1.42
C SER A 480 -11.83 15.80 -0.29
N LEU A 481 -12.53 15.71 0.83
CA LEU A 481 -12.17 16.34 2.08
C LEU A 481 -12.02 15.24 3.14
N MET A 482 -10.83 15.11 3.71
CA MET A 482 -10.54 14.14 4.75
C MET A 482 -10.23 14.84 6.08
N LEU A 483 -10.88 14.40 7.13
CA LEU A 483 -10.56 14.75 8.52
C LEU A 483 -9.94 13.53 9.18
N SER A 484 -8.92 13.73 9.99
CA SER A 484 -8.24 12.64 10.71
C SER A 484 -7.97 13.03 12.16
N SER A 485 -8.17 12.07 13.05
CA SER A 485 -7.72 12.10 14.43
C SER A 485 -6.89 10.84 14.70
N GLU A 486 -5.74 11.00 15.29
CA GLU A 486 -4.82 9.91 15.63
C GLU A 486 -4.27 10.09 17.06
N LEU A 487 -4.26 8.98 17.84
CA LEU A 487 -3.73 8.87 19.21
C LEU A 487 -2.68 7.76 19.28
#